data_b0b00a36dda267a36610ba1a26220146
#
_entry.id   b0b00a36dda267a36610ba1a26220146
#
_cell.length_a   1.000
_cell.length_b   1.000
_cell.length_c   1.000
_cell.angle_alpha   90.00
_cell.angle_beta   90.00
_cell.angle_gamma   90.00
#
_symmetry.space_group_name_H-M   'P 1'
#
loop_
_entity.id
_entity.type
_entity.pdbx_description
1 polymer ?
#
loop_
_entity_poly.entity_id
_entity_poly.type
_entity_poly.pdbx_seq_one_letter_code
_entity_poly.pdbx_strand_id
1 'polypeptide(L)'
;MSKILTDTEINNFKNDGAVFLKGKFDISWIKKLQKGIEKDIKNPSPRFKSHTLEKGVPAYLEDYWTWHLVPEFKDFVFNSPYAKIASELMSAKKINLVMDNWFLR
;
A
#
# COMPACT_ATOMS: atom_id res chain seq x y z
N MET A 1 -8.68 -17.83 -13.27
CA MET A 1 -9.27 -17.07 -12.15
C MET A 1 -10.02 -15.86 -12.69
N SER A 2 -11.14 -15.55 -12.07
CA SER A 2 -11.93 -14.39 -12.45
C SER A 2 -11.18 -13.08 -12.18
N LYS A 3 -11.44 -12.08 -13.01
CA LYS A 3 -10.88 -10.73 -12.80
C LYS A 3 -11.48 -10.08 -11.55
N ILE A 4 -10.69 -9.29 -10.88
CA ILE A 4 -11.13 -8.43 -9.76
C ILE A 4 -11.70 -7.11 -10.31
N LEU A 5 -11.08 -6.57 -11.36
CA LEU A 5 -11.44 -5.27 -11.92
C LEU A 5 -12.37 -5.41 -13.11
N THR A 6 -13.21 -4.39 -13.31
CA THR A 6 -14.04 -4.27 -14.52
C THR A 6 -13.20 -3.76 -15.68
N ASP A 7 -13.67 -4.01 -16.90
CA ASP A 7 -13.02 -3.47 -18.09
C ASP A 7 -13.00 -1.95 -18.09
N THR A 8 -14.05 -1.32 -17.57
CA THR A 8 -14.11 0.14 -17.42
C THR A 8 -13.00 0.66 -16.51
N GLU A 9 -12.79 0.01 -15.36
CA GLU A 9 -11.72 0.39 -14.44
C GLU A 9 -10.33 0.29 -15.09
N ILE A 10 -10.09 -0.80 -15.80
CA ILE A 10 -8.83 -1.01 -16.52
C ILE A 10 -8.63 0.04 -17.61
N ASN A 11 -9.68 0.33 -18.39
CA ASN A 11 -9.61 1.32 -19.45
C ASN A 11 -9.41 2.74 -18.92
N ASN A 12 -10.05 3.07 -17.80
CA ASN A 12 -9.85 4.37 -17.15
C ASN A 12 -8.40 4.55 -16.73
N PHE A 13 -7.79 3.51 -16.18
CA PHE A 13 -6.37 3.55 -15.82
C PHE A 13 -5.48 3.77 -17.04
N LYS A 14 -5.76 3.07 -18.14
CA LYS A 14 -4.98 3.20 -19.39
C LYS A 14 -5.09 4.61 -19.98
N ASN A 15 -6.27 5.20 -19.93
CA ASN A 15 -6.53 6.50 -20.53
C ASN A 15 -6.01 7.65 -19.66
N ASP A 16 -6.16 7.54 -18.34
CA ASP A 16 -5.92 8.64 -17.41
C ASP A 16 -4.59 8.53 -16.65
N GLY A 17 -3.97 7.34 -16.66
CA GLY A 17 -2.76 7.08 -15.88
C GLY A 17 -3.01 6.84 -14.40
N ALA A 18 -4.25 6.92 -13.97
CA ALA A 18 -4.68 6.67 -12.58
C ALA A 18 -6.13 6.22 -12.58
N VAL A 19 -6.54 5.52 -11.53
CA VAL A 19 -7.92 5.10 -11.34
C VAL A 19 -8.23 4.99 -9.86
N PHE A 20 -9.43 5.38 -9.47
CA PHE A 20 -9.94 5.17 -8.12
C PHE A 20 -10.68 3.83 -8.07
N LEU A 21 -10.22 2.93 -7.21
CA LEU A 21 -10.81 1.59 -7.05
C LEU A 21 -11.46 1.49 -5.67
N LYS A 22 -12.77 1.64 -5.64
CA LYS A 22 -13.53 1.59 -4.39
C LYS A 22 -13.91 0.16 -4.04
N GLY A 23 -13.73 -0.22 -2.77
CA GLY A 23 -14.23 -1.49 -2.24
C GLY A 23 -13.49 -2.73 -2.70
N LYS A 24 -12.25 -2.61 -3.17
CA LYS A 24 -11.47 -3.77 -3.65
C LYS A 24 -10.70 -4.49 -2.55
N PHE A 25 -10.53 -3.84 -1.40
CA PHE A 25 -9.86 -4.44 -0.25
C PHE A 25 -10.83 -4.58 0.90
N ASP A 26 -10.90 -5.79 1.47
CA ASP A 26 -11.69 -6.02 2.67
C ASP A 26 -11.18 -5.15 3.82
N ILE A 27 -12.08 -4.73 4.69
CA ILE A 27 -11.74 -3.88 5.85
C ILE A 27 -10.69 -4.53 6.76
N SER A 28 -10.64 -5.86 6.78
CA SER A 28 -9.63 -6.59 7.55
C SER A 28 -8.22 -6.27 7.10
N TRP A 29 -8.01 -6.03 5.79
CA TRP A 29 -6.71 -5.60 5.28
C TRP A 29 -6.35 -4.19 5.74
N ILE A 30 -7.32 -3.29 5.77
CA ILE A 30 -7.11 -1.91 6.25
C ILE A 30 -6.68 -1.94 7.72
N LYS A 31 -7.39 -2.72 8.55
CA LYS A 31 -7.05 -2.86 9.97
C LYS A 31 -5.66 -3.48 10.17
N LYS A 32 -5.31 -4.46 9.33
CA LYS A 32 -4.00 -5.09 9.39
C LYS A 32 -2.88 -4.09 9.05
N LEU A 33 -3.08 -3.28 8.02
CA LEU A 33 -2.12 -2.24 7.64
C LEU A 33 -1.96 -1.19 8.74
N GLN A 34 -3.06 -0.77 9.37
CA GLN A 34 -3.00 0.15 10.51
C GLN A 34 -2.17 -0.42 11.65
N LYS A 35 -2.37 -1.70 11.96
CA LYS A 35 -1.58 -2.38 12.99
C LYS A 35 -0.10 -2.47 12.61
N GLY A 36 0.18 -2.71 11.35
CA GLY A 36 1.55 -2.72 10.84
C GLY A 36 2.24 -1.36 10.99
N ILE A 37 1.54 -0.28 10.70
CA ILE A 37 2.05 1.08 10.88
C ILE A 37 2.36 1.34 12.36
N GLU A 38 1.46 0.95 13.26
CA GLU A 38 1.68 1.10 14.71
C GLU A 38 2.94 0.36 15.16
N LYS A 39 3.16 -0.85 14.67
CA LYS A 39 4.35 -1.64 14.97
C LYS A 39 5.61 -0.97 14.43
N ASP A 40 5.56 -0.44 13.22
CA ASP A 40 6.70 0.21 12.61
C ASP A 40 7.07 1.50 13.36
N ILE A 41 6.10 2.27 13.80
CA ILE A 41 6.36 3.47 14.61
C ILE A 41 7.10 3.12 15.92
N LYS A 42 6.74 2.00 16.55
CA LYS A 42 7.38 1.55 17.79
C LYS A 42 8.80 1.04 17.57
N ASN A 43 9.07 0.44 16.41
CA ASN A 43 10.36 -0.13 16.08
C ASN A 43 10.68 0.14 14.61
N PRO A 44 10.95 1.40 14.26
CA PRO A 44 11.06 1.82 12.87
C PRO A 44 12.32 1.33 12.19
N SER A 45 12.27 1.33 10.86
CA SER A 45 13.46 1.05 10.04
C SER A 45 14.44 2.22 10.11
N PRO A 46 15.71 2.01 9.68
CA PRO A 46 16.69 3.12 9.61
C PRO A 46 16.25 4.26 8.67
N ARG A 47 15.25 4.03 7.82
CA ARG A 47 14.77 5.01 6.83
C ARG A 47 13.59 5.84 7.33
N PHE A 48 13.08 5.52 8.51
CA PHE A 48 11.94 6.24 9.11
C PHE A 48 12.26 7.72 9.28
N LYS A 49 11.29 8.57 8.94
CA LYS A 49 11.41 10.02 9.12
C LYS A 49 10.17 10.61 9.76
N SER A 50 10.42 11.53 10.66
CA SER A 50 9.38 12.38 11.24
C SER A 50 9.63 13.81 10.76
N HIS A 51 8.67 14.34 10.01
CA HIS A 51 8.74 15.70 9.47
C HIS A 51 7.90 16.64 10.34
N THR A 52 8.46 17.05 11.48
CA THR A 52 7.81 18.01 12.37
C THR A 52 8.38 19.38 12.08
N LEU A 53 7.60 20.21 11.40
CA LEU A 53 8.04 21.56 10.98
C LEU A 53 7.86 22.59 12.10
N GLU A 54 6.86 22.45 12.93
CA GLU A 54 6.52 23.40 13.98
C GLU A 54 6.13 22.70 15.27
N LYS A 55 6.48 23.30 16.40
CA LYS A 55 6.09 22.81 17.72
C LYS A 55 4.55 22.89 17.87
N GLY A 56 3.94 21.78 18.28
CA GLY A 56 2.49 21.68 18.48
C GLY A 56 1.69 21.28 17.24
N VAL A 57 2.33 21.17 16.08
CA VAL A 57 1.70 20.62 14.87
C VAL A 57 1.91 19.11 14.84
N PRO A 58 0.87 18.32 14.51
CA PRO A 58 1.04 16.87 14.40
C PRO A 58 2.16 16.52 13.40
N ALA A 59 2.98 15.56 13.79
CA ALA A 59 4.08 15.11 12.95
C ALA A 59 3.56 14.45 11.68
N TYR A 60 4.22 14.69 10.57
CA TYR A 60 4.07 13.90 9.35
C TYR A 60 5.14 12.83 9.40
N LEU A 61 4.70 11.57 9.39
CA LEU A 61 5.59 10.42 9.53
C LEU A 61 5.65 9.65 8.22
N GLU A 62 6.80 9.08 7.93
CA GLU A 62 6.95 8.17 6.80
C GLU A 62 8.00 7.10 7.09
N ASP A 63 7.82 5.96 6.46
CA ASP A 63 8.84 4.92 6.37
C ASP A 63 8.66 4.22 5.02
N TYR A 64 9.70 3.57 4.56
CA TYR A 64 9.65 2.85 3.29
C TYR A 64 10.55 1.63 3.32
N TRP A 65 10.29 0.72 2.37
CA TRP A 65 11.00 -0.54 2.25
C TRP A 65 10.93 -1.35 3.54
N THR A 66 9.69 -1.49 4.06
CA THR A 66 9.42 -2.08 5.37
C THR A 66 8.67 -3.41 5.30
N TRP A 67 8.18 -3.81 4.13
CA TRP A 67 7.34 -5.00 4.01
C TRP A 67 8.01 -6.26 4.54
N HIS A 68 9.33 -6.38 4.41
CA HIS A 68 10.08 -7.53 4.90
C HIS A 68 10.36 -7.48 6.41
N LEU A 69 10.17 -6.32 7.04
CA LEU A 69 10.40 -6.11 8.47
C LEU A 69 9.11 -6.21 9.30
N VAL A 70 7.98 -5.86 8.70
CA VAL A 70 6.70 -5.80 9.39
C VAL A 70 5.81 -6.94 8.87
N PRO A 71 5.48 -7.95 9.70
CA PRO A 71 4.71 -9.11 9.24
C PRO A 71 3.37 -8.78 8.58
N GLU A 72 2.67 -7.75 9.07
CA GLU A 72 1.40 -7.31 8.51
C GLU A 72 1.56 -6.80 7.08
N PHE A 73 2.64 -6.10 6.79
CA PHE A 73 2.93 -5.61 5.44
C PHE A 73 3.31 -6.75 4.51
N LYS A 74 4.09 -7.69 4.99
CA LYS A 74 4.45 -8.88 4.22
C LYS A 74 3.20 -9.69 3.85
N ASP A 75 2.30 -9.88 4.80
CA ASP A 75 1.04 -10.56 4.56
C ASP A 75 0.20 -9.84 3.50
N PHE A 76 0.11 -8.52 3.58
CA PHE A 76 -0.60 -7.72 2.58
C PHE A 76 0.01 -7.89 1.18
N VAL A 77 1.32 -7.80 1.06
CA VAL A 77 2.00 -7.93 -0.23
C VAL A 77 1.75 -9.29 -0.87
N PHE A 78 1.84 -10.37 -0.11
CA PHE A 78 1.77 -11.72 -0.65
C PHE A 78 0.35 -12.30 -0.72
N ASN A 79 -0.55 -11.89 0.16
CA ASN A 79 -1.84 -12.59 0.32
C ASN A 79 -3.07 -11.73 0.03
N SER A 80 -2.93 -10.40 -0.02
CA SER A 80 -4.05 -9.52 -0.38
C SER A 80 -4.28 -9.51 -1.89
N PRO A 81 -5.39 -8.92 -2.37
CA PRO A 81 -5.63 -8.73 -3.80
C PRO A 81 -4.67 -7.75 -4.49
N TYR A 82 -3.76 -7.14 -3.76
CA TYR A 82 -2.87 -6.08 -4.23
C TYR A 82 -2.11 -6.44 -5.51
N ALA A 83 -1.41 -7.57 -5.49
CA ALA A 83 -0.61 -8.00 -6.64
C ALA A 83 -1.48 -8.30 -7.87
N LYS A 84 -2.63 -8.94 -7.66
CA LYS A 84 -3.55 -9.26 -8.76
C LYS A 84 -4.16 -7.99 -9.36
N ILE A 85 -4.56 -7.04 -8.53
CA ILE A 85 -5.06 -5.75 -9.00
C ILE A 85 -4.01 -5.06 -9.87
N ALA A 86 -2.77 -5.00 -9.40
CA ALA A 86 -1.67 -4.40 -10.16
C ALA A 86 -1.46 -5.11 -11.50
N SER A 87 -1.49 -6.44 -11.52
CA SER A 87 -1.32 -7.19 -12.76
C SER A 87 -2.44 -6.93 -13.77
N GLU A 88 -3.68 -6.80 -13.29
CA GLU A 88 -4.81 -6.48 -14.16
C GLU A 88 -4.72 -5.05 -14.72
N LEU A 89 -4.34 -4.08 -13.89
CA LEU A 89 -4.16 -2.70 -14.36
C LEU A 89 -3.04 -2.57 -15.39
N MET A 90 -1.96 -3.28 -15.18
CA MET A 90 -0.80 -3.24 -16.09
C MET A 90 -0.93 -4.18 -17.28
N SER A 91 -1.97 -5.02 -17.32
CA SER A 91 -2.11 -6.09 -18.33
C SER A 91 -0.88 -6.98 -18.38
N ALA A 92 -0.31 -7.29 -17.22
CA ALA A 92 0.92 -8.06 -17.08
C ALA A 92 0.65 -9.39 -16.39
N LYS A 93 1.30 -10.44 -16.87
CA LYS A 93 1.20 -11.77 -16.25
C LYS A 93 2.02 -11.86 -14.96
N LYS A 94 3.06 -11.07 -14.86
CA LYS A 94 3.97 -11.04 -13.71
C LYS A 94 4.30 -9.60 -13.35
N ILE A 95 4.29 -9.32 -12.06
CA ILE A 95 4.69 -8.01 -11.54
C ILE A 95 5.74 -8.22 -10.45
N ASN A 96 6.57 -7.22 -10.26
CA ASN A 96 7.55 -7.21 -9.19
C ASN A 96 7.33 -6.02 -8.28
N LEU A 97 7.36 -6.25 -6.97
CA LEU A 97 7.34 -5.18 -6.00
C LEU A 97 8.73 -4.54 -5.94
N VAL A 98 8.81 -3.25 -6.20
CA VAL A 98 10.07 -2.51 -6.08
C VAL A 98 10.31 -2.13 -4.63
N MET A 99 9.36 -1.43 -4.03
CA MET A 99 9.39 -1.06 -2.62
C MET A 99 8.00 -0.60 -2.19
N ASP A 100 7.79 -0.61 -0.91
CA ASP A 100 6.59 -0.06 -0.28
C ASP A 100 6.96 1.19 0.51
N ASN A 101 5.99 2.06 0.74
CA ASN A 101 6.11 3.12 1.72
C ASN A 101 4.74 3.48 2.27
N TRP A 102 4.75 4.09 3.44
CA TRP A 102 3.54 4.60 4.06
C TRP A 102 3.77 6.01 4.59
N PHE A 103 2.71 6.76 4.65
CA PHE A 103 2.69 8.12 5.18
C PHE A 103 1.56 8.25 6.18
N LEU A 104 1.85 8.93 7.29
CA LEU A 104 0.86 9.20 8.33
C LEU A 104 0.94 10.67 8.74
N ARG A 105 -0.23 11.30 8.76
CA ARG A 105 -0.35 12.70 9.13
C ARG A 105 -1.30 12.88 10.30
#